data_38693250c808658fa3c5d880b26c6c95
#
_entry.id   38693250c808658fa3c5d880b26c6c95
#
_cell.length_a   1.000
_cell.length_b   1.000
_cell.length_c   1.000
_cell.angle_alpha   90.00
_cell.angle_beta   90.00
_cell.angle_gamma   90.00
#
_symmetry.space_group_name_H-M   'P 1'
#
loop_
_entity.id
_entity.type
_entity.pdbx_description
1 polymer ?
#
loop_
_entity_poly.entity_id
_entity_poly.type
_entity_poly.pdbx_seq_one_letter_code
_entity_poly.pdbx_strand_id
1 'polypeptide(L)'
;MDLYVSSYAPSLSALIRARERARTQKNAPGYANVISFAAVGQAQPGGGQELRELPEVEREIHRIRDETNMPPDMTFEIVTGDAATIEGAIQAFREHRWVHLACHGAQDADKPFESWFAMRDGPLTLMRIIQERYTRSEFAFLSACHTAVGDASTPDEVLHLAAGMQFAGFNGVIGTLWRVDDAIAHEVVTRFYREMFKRPVIDFEYAAEALNVAVVESAKEVPLEKRIVFVHIGI
;
A
#
# COMPACT_ATOMS: atom_id res chain seq x y z
N MET A 1 14.25 -7.13 -20.63
CA MET A 1 14.02 -8.27 -19.70
C MET A 1 14.82 -7.94 -18.47
N ASP A 2 14.14 -7.44 -17.43
CA ASP A 2 14.83 -7.15 -16.20
C ASP A 2 15.23 -8.46 -15.54
N LEU A 3 16.55 -8.63 -15.36
CA LEU A 3 17.13 -9.87 -14.85
C LEU A 3 16.96 -10.02 -13.33
N TYR A 4 16.45 -8.98 -12.66
CA TYR A 4 16.38 -8.92 -11.21
C TYR A 4 15.07 -8.34 -10.74
N VAL A 5 14.49 -8.96 -9.70
CA VAL A 5 13.39 -8.41 -8.91
C VAL A 5 14.01 -7.59 -7.79
N SER A 6 13.60 -6.34 -7.66
CA SER A 6 14.14 -5.43 -6.67
C SER A 6 13.18 -5.27 -5.48
N SER A 7 13.74 -5.35 -4.29
CA SER A 7 13.06 -4.98 -3.05
C SER A 7 14.00 -4.14 -2.20
N TYR A 8 13.46 -3.15 -1.54
CA TYR A 8 14.21 -2.24 -0.68
C TYR A 8 13.95 -2.55 0.80
N ALA A 9 14.85 -2.16 1.66
CA ALA A 9 14.65 -2.20 3.10
C ALA A 9 15.21 -0.91 3.71
N PRO A 10 14.49 -0.28 4.66
CA PRO A 10 14.96 0.92 5.32
C PRO A 10 16.26 0.70 6.10
N SER A 11 16.45 -0.51 6.60
CA SER A 11 17.68 -0.98 7.24
C SER A 11 17.74 -2.50 7.28
N LEU A 12 18.92 -3.04 7.47
CA LEU A 12 19.10 -4.49 7.68
C LEU A 12 18.31 -5.00 8.90
N SER A 13 18.26 -4.20 9.97
CA SER A 13 17.48 -4.54 11.16
C SER A 13 15.97 -4.60 10.88
N ALA A 14 15.43 -3.71 10.05
CA ALA A 14 14.05 -3.74 9.62
C ALA A 14 13.74 -5.01 8.81
N LEU A 15 14.62 -5.38 7.90
CA LEU A 15 14.50 -6.60 7.09
C LEU A 15 14.50 -7.87 7.96
N ILE A 16 15.44 -7.96 8.92
CA ILE A 16 15.52 -9.10 9.84
C ILE A 16 14.24 -9.22 10.66
N ARG A 17 13.75 -8.11 11.22
CA ARG A 17 12.50 -8.09 12.00
C ARG A 17 11.29 -8.48 11.17
N ALA A 18 11.19 -8.02 9.92
CA ALA A 18 10.10 -8.41 9.02
C ALA A 18 10.10 -9.92 8.75
N ARG A 19 11.27 -10.51 8.50
CA ARG A 19 11.43 -11.97 8.30
C ARG A 19 11.06 -12.78 9.54
N GLU A 20 11.52 -12.37 10.71
CA GLU A 20 11.19 -13.03 11.98
C GLU A 20 9.70 -12.97 12.28
N ARG A 21 9.08 -11.80 12.05
CA ARG A 21 7.64 -11.59 12.23
C ARG A 21 6.82 -12.46 11.27
N ALA A 22 7.15 -12.47 9.98
CA ALA A 22 6.48 -13.30 8.98
C ALA A 22 6.56 -14.79 9.34
N ARG A 23 7.74 -15.26 9.75
CA ARG A 23 7.94 -16.63 10.21
C ARG A 23 7.08 -16.96 11.43
N THR A 24 7.01 -16.05 12.39
CA THR A 24 6.21 -16.21 13.61
C THR A 24 4.73 -16.24 13.28
N GLN A 25 4.26 -15.35 12.42
CA GLN A 25 2.87 -15.30 11.97
C GLN A 25 2.47 -16.59 11.24
N LYS A 26 3.27 -17.04 10.27
CA LYS A 26 3.01 -18.30 9.51
C LYS A 26 2.98 -19.55 10.38
N ASN A 27 3.72 -19.56 11.48
CA ASN A 27 3.76 -20.69 12.43
C ASN A 27 2.73 -20.58 13.57
N ALA A 28 1.95 -19.49 13.64
CA ALA A 28 0.99 -19.30 14.71
C ALA A 28 -0.19 -20.27 14.58
N PRO A 29 -0.69 -20.85 15.69
CA PRO A 29 -1.91 -21.63 15.67
C PRO A 29 -3.08 -20.82 15.11
N GLY A 30 -3.80 -21.40 14.14
CA GLY A 30 -4.91 -20.70 13.51
C GLY A 30 -4.52 -19.70 12.40
N TYR A 31 -3.27 -19.72 11.96
CA TYR A 31 -2.87 -19.02 10.73
C TYR A 31 -3.64 -19.65 9.56
N ALA A 32 -4.71 -18.95 9.15
CA ALA A 32 -5.54 -19.44 8.06
C ALA A 32 -4.90 -19.13 6.70
N ASN A 33 -5.04 -20.04 5.74
CA ASN A 33 -4.65 -19.76 4.35
C ASN A 33 -5.56 -18.72 3.68
N VAL A 34 -6.69 -18.40 4.31
CA VAL A 34 -7.63 -17.37 3.83
C VAL A 34 -7.06 -15.99 4.14
N ILE A 35 -6.89 -15.19 3.11
CA ILE A 35 -6.42 -13.82 3.26
C ILE A 35 -7.63 -12.91 3.47
N SER A 36 -7.59 -12.12 4.55
CA SER A 36 -8.49 -11.00 4.74
C SER A 36 -7.84 -9.74 4.15
N PHE A 37 -8.56 -9.07 3.26
CA PHE A 37 -8.08 -7.92 2.51
C PHE A 37 -9.06 -6.75 2.67
N ALA A 38 -8.56 -5.58 3.04
CA ALA A 38 -9.34 -4.35 3.07
C ALA A 38 -8.79 -3.33 2.07
N ALA A 39 -9.68 -2.72 1.31
CA ALA A 39 -9.37 -1.54 0.50
C ALA A 39 -9.97 -0.30 1.16
N VAL A 40 -9.10 0.59 1.63
CA VAL A 40 -9.46 1.87 2.25
C VAL A 40 -9.25 2.97 1.23
N GLY A 41 -10.30 3.68 0.88
CA GLY A 41 -10.25 4.73 -0.13
C GLY A 41 -10.90 6.02 0.33
N GLN A 42 -10.19 7.14 0.21
CA GLN A 42 -10.72 8.46 0.50
C GLN A 42 -10.62 9.38 -0.71
N ALA A 43 -11.74 9.53 -1.41
CA ALA A 43 -11.86 10.39 -2.58
C ALA A 43 -12.04 11.88 -2.21
N GLN A 44 -12.72 12.16 -1.08
CA GLN A 44 -13.06 13.50 -0.62
C GLN A 44 -12.51 13.74 0.78
N PRO A 45 -11.24 14.16 0.89
CA PRO A 45 -10.64 14.41 2.20
C PRO A 45 -11.40 15.50 2.95
N GLY A 46 -11.58 15.28 4.24
CA GLY A 46 -12.24 16.20 5.16
C GLY A 46 -11.23 16.89 6.09
N GLY A 47 -11.73 17.40 7.23
CA GLY A 47 -10.85 17.96 8.27
C GLY A 47 -10.27 19.35 7.96
N GLY A 48 -10.89 20.10 7.04
CA GLY A 48 -10.46 21.49 6.74
C GLY A 48 -9.24 21.60 5.82
N GLN A 49 -8.82 20.51 5.19
CA GLN A 49 -7.73 20.54 4.21
C GLN A 49 -8.28 20.84 2.82
N GLU A 50 -7.74 21.85 2.16
CA GLU A 50 -8.04 22.18 0.75
C GLU A 50 -7.31 21.20 -0.19
N LEU A 51 -7.71 19.94 -0.16
CA LEU A 51 -7.17 18.92 -1.06
C LEU A 51 -8.14 18.67 -2.21
N ARG A 52 -7.56 18.44 -3.39
CA ARG A 52 -8.34 18.12 -4.59
C ARG A 52 -9.05 16.76 -4.41
N GLU A 53 -10.28 16.64 -4.91
CA GLU A 53 -10.94 15.34 -4.99
C GLU A 53 -10.14 14.34 -5.84
N LEU A 54 -10.20 13.06 -5.43
CA LEU A 54 -9.61 11.93 -6.13
C LEU A 54 -10.73 11.02 -6.68
N PRO A 55 -11.37 11.37 -7.81
CA PRO A 55 -12.53 10.65 -8.32
C PRO A 55 -12.20 9.21 -8.75
N GLU A 56 -10.94 8.91 -9.02
CA GLU A 56 -10.50 7.60 -9.47
C GLU A 56 -10.30 6.58 -8.32
N VAL A 57 -10.26 7.01 -7.08
CA VAL A 57 -10.06 6.13 -5.90
C VAL A 57 -11.10 5.01 -5.85
N GLU A 58 -12.39 5.33 -5.99
CA GLU A 58 -13.44 4.33 -5.96
C GLU A 58 -13.35 3.36 -7.15
N ARG A 59 -13.00 3.87 -8.33
CA ARG A 59 -12.78 3.03 -9.51
C ARG A 59 -11.63 2.06 -9.31
N GLU A 60 -10.52 2.50 -8.73
CA GLU A 60 -9.38 1.66 -8.43
C GLU A 60 -9.79 0.49 -7.53
N ILE A 61 -10.49 0.78 -6.45
CA ILE A 61 -10.96 -0.23 -5.50
C ILE A 61 -11.92 -1.23 -6.17
N HIS A 62 -12.87 -0.74 -6.97
CA HIS A 62 -13.79 -1.62 -7.70
C HIS A 62 -13.06 -2.50 -8.72
N ARG A 63 -12.07 -1.98 -9.43
CA ARG A 63 -11.24 -2.77 -10.35
C ARG A 63 -10.46 -3.88 -9.63
N ILE A 64 -9.91 -3.60 -8.45
CA ILE A 64 -9.26 -4.65 -7.66
C ILE A 64 -10.23 -5.79 -7.39
N ARG A 65 -11.47 -5.50 -6.99
CA ARG A 65 -12.49 -6.50 -6.73
C ARG A 65 -12.93 -7.24 -7.99
N ASP A 66 -13.23 -6.51 -9.05
CA ASP A 66 -14.01 -7.02 -10.19
C ASP A 66 -13.13 -7.54 -11.35
N GLU A 67 -11.90 -7.04 -11.48
CA GLU A 67 -11.04 -7.31 -12.64
C GLU A 67 -9.81 -8.18 -12.36
N THR A 68 -9.54 -8.54 -11.08
CA THR A 68 -8.28 -9.23 -10.74
C THR A 68 -8.42 -10.73 -10.50
N ASN A 69 -9.59 -11.31 -10.72
CA ASN A 69 -9.88 -12.72 -10.44
C ASN A 69 -9.57 -13.09 -8.98
N MET A 70 -10.02 -12.26 -8.06
CA MET A 70 -9.85 -12.48 -6.63
C MET A 70 -10.38 -13.87 -6.22
N PRO A 71 -9.62 -14.66 -5.43
CA PRO A 71 -10.07 -15.95 -4.98
C PRO A 71 -11.38 -15.91 -4.21
N PRO A 72 -12.29 -16.88 -4.40
CA PRO A 72 -13.61 -16.85 -3.78
C PRO A 72 -13.57 -17.04 -2.25
N ASP A 73 -12.49 -17.57 -1.71
CA ASP A 73 -12.25 -17.75 -0.27
C ASP A 73 -11.54 -16.54 0.37
N MET A 74 -11.11 -15.55 -0.41
CA MET A 74 -10.58 -14.29 0.12
C MET A 74 -11.73 -13.40 0.61
N THR A 75 -11.60 -12.89 1.83
CA THR A 75 -12.52 -11.84 2.29
C THR A 75 -12.06 -10.47 1.81
N PHE A 76 -12.96 -9.67 1.27
CA PHE A 76 -12.66 -8.33 0.78
C PHE A 76 -13.62 -7.31 1.38
N GLU A 77 -13.07 -6.37 2.14
CA GLU A 77 -13.82 -5.25 2.71
C GLU A 77 -13.48 -3.95 1.98
N ILE A 78 -14.48 -3.14 1.72
CA ILE A 78 -14.34 -1.80 1.13
C ILE A 78 -14.71 -0.76 2.18
N VAL A 79 -13.76 0.11 2.49
CA VAL A 79 -13.91 1.22 3.45
C VAL A 79 -13.74 2.53 2.70
N THR A 80 -14.84 3.14 2.26
CA THR A 80 -14.84 4.36 1.44
C THR A 80 -15.83 5.41 1.97
N GLY A 81 -15.77 6.60 1.43
CA GLY A 81 -16.69 7.69 1.75
C GLY A 81 -16.69 8.04 3.23
N ASP A 82 -17.86 8.03 3.85
CA ASP A 82 -18.01 8.39 5.28
C ASP A 82 -17.39 7.36 6.24
N ALA A 83 -17.18 6.12 5.80
CA ALA A 83 -16.52 5.09 6.60
C ALA A 83 -14.98 5.22 6.60
N ALA A 84 -14.40 5.87 5.60
CA ALA A 84 -12.95 6.06 5.48
C ALA A 84 -12.43 7.15 6.42
N THR A 85 -12.73 7.01 7.70
CA THR A 85 -12.24 7.83 8.81
C THR A 85 -10.89 7.32 9.33
N ILE A 86 -10.25 8.09 10.20
CA ILE A 86 -9.02 7.65 10.90
C ILE A 86 -9.25 6.32 11.61
N GLU A 87 -10.35 6.21 12.37
CA GLU A 87 -10.63 4.97 13.11
C GLU A 87 -11.04 3.83 12.17
N GLY A 88 -11.80 4.10 11.09
CA GLY A 88 -12.13 3.11 10.06
C GLY A 88 -10.89 2.52 9.40
N ALA A 89 -9.90 3.35 9.06
CA ALA A 89 -8.63 2.91 8.51
C ALA A 89 -7.82 2.08 9.54
N ILE A 90 -7.73 2.53 10.78
CA ILE A 90 -7.05 1.81 11.86
C ILE A 90 -7.70 0.45 12.11
N GLN A 91 -9.02 0.38 12.12
CA GLN A 91 -9.74 -0.89 12.27
C GLN A 91 -9.45 -1.83 11.10
N ALA A 92 -9.49 -1.34 9.86
CA ALA A 92 -9.12 -2.12 8.69
C ALA A 92 -7.68 -2.68 8.80
N PHE A 93 -6.73 -1.89 9.27
CA PHE A 93 -5.34 -2.33 9.49
C PHE A 93 -5.20 -3.39 10.61
N ARG A 94 -6.06 -3.36 11.64
CA ARG A 94 -6.06 -4.35 12.73
C ARG A 94 -6.67 -5.69 12.32
N GLU A 95 -7.71 -5.67 11.51
CA GLU A 95 -8.55 -6.84 11.22
C GLU A 95 -8.09 -7.60 9.99
N HIS A 96 -7.42 -6.89 9.05
CA HIS A 96 -7.03 -7.48 7.77
C HIS A 96 -5.53 -7.74 7.67
N ARG A 97 -5.20 -8.83 6.99
CA ARG A 97 -3.80 -9.21 6.71
C ARG A 97 -3.22 -8.35 5.61
N TRP A 98 -4.04 -8.02 4.61
CA TRP A 98 -3.66 -7.18 3.49
C TRP A 98 -4.48 -5.91 3.46
N VAL A 99 -3.84 -4.80 3.16
CA VAL A 99 -4.53 -3.53 2.99
C VAL A 99 -4.09 -2.84 1.71
N HIS A 100 -5.04 -2.21 1.05
CA HIS A 100 -4.81 -1.28 -0.05
C HIS A 100 -5.31 0.08 0.41
N LEU A 101 -4.45 1.08 0.36
CA LEU A 101 -4.76 2.44 0.80
C LEU A 101 -4.68 3.39 -0.38
N ALA A 102 -5.83 3.91 -0.82
CA ALA A 102 -5.97 4.84 -1.93
C ALA A 102 -6.50 6.19 -1.41
N CYS A 103 -5.63 7.17 -1.26
CA CYS A 103 -5.96 8.49 -0.73
C CYS A 103 -4.85 9.50 -1.02
N HIS A 104 -5.02 10.75 -0.60
CA HIS A 104 -3.88 11.65 -0.51
C HIS A 104 -2.93 11.24 0.62
N GLY A 105 -1.63 11.44 0.39
CA GLY A 105 -0.62 11.35 1.42
C GLY A 105 0.28 12.57 1.38
N ALA A 106 0.84 12.96 2.51
CA ALA A 106 1.86 13.98 2.59
C ALA A 106 2.99 13.52 3.51
N GLN A 107 4.20 13.85 3.12
CA GLN A 107 5.39 13.59 3.90
C GLN A 107 5.91 14.88 4.51
N ASP A 108 6.41 14.75 5.73
CA ASP A 108 7.12 15.81 6.43
C ASP A 108 8.57 15.34 6.63
N ALA A 109 9.51 15.97 5.90
CA ALA A 109 10.92 15.62 5.94
C ALA A 109 11.57 15.96 7.27
N ASP A 110 11.13 17.04 7.91
CA ASP A 110 11.65 17.49 9.19
C ASP A 110 11.10 16.66 10.36
N LYS A 111 9.85 16.19 10.20
CA LYS A 111 9.12 15.41 11.21
C LYS A 111 8.49 14.16 10.60
N PRO A 112 9.25 13.13 10.26
CA PRO A 112 8.75 11.96 9.51
C PRO A 112 7.54 11.27 10.13
N PHE A 113 7.38 11.31 11.45
CA PHE A 113 6.24 10.74 12.16
C PHE A 113 4.95 11.55 12.03
N GLU A 114 5.06 12.83 11.61
CA GLU A 114 3.91 13.69 11.27
C GLU A 114 3.46 13.51 9.82
N SER A 115 4.20 12.77 9.00
CA SER A 115 3.73 12.33 7.67
C SER A 115 2.39 11.62 7.81
N TRP A 116 1.47 11.80 6.87
CA TRP A 116 0.08 11.41 7.04
C TRP A 116 -0.61 10.95 5.75
N PHE A 117 -1.72 10.26 5.94
CA PHE A 117 -2.71 9.93 4.93
C PHE A 117 -4.00 10.70 5.19
N ALA A 118 -4.65 11.22 4.14
CA ALA A 118 -5.90 11.97 4.28
C ALA A 118 -7.08 11.03 4.47
N MET A 119 -7.73 11.14 5.64
CA MET A 119 -9.00 10.46 5.90
C MET A 119 -10.15 11.46 5.90
N ARG A 120 -11.37 10.96 5.99
CA ARG A 120 -12.60 11.76 5.97
C ARG A 120 -12.66 12.81 7.08
N ASP A 121 -12.16 12.47 8.25
CA ASP A 121 -12.19 13.27 9.48
C ASP A 121 -10.86 13.95 9.81
N GLY A 122 -9.83 13.77 8.99
CA GLY A 122 -8.54 14.45 9.16
C GLY A 122 -7.32 13.61 8.76
N PRO A 123 -6.13 14.07 9.14
CA PRO A 123 -4.88 13.38 8.83
C PRO A 123 -4.65 12.17 9.74
N LEU A 124 -4.50 10.99 9.14
CA LEU A 124 -4.00 9.80 9.83
C LEU A 124 -2.46 9.82 9.79
N THR A 125 -1.83 10.24 10.88
CA THR A 125 -0.37 10.36 10.94
C THR A 125 0.32 9.01 11.11
N LEU A 126 1.59 8.92 10.67
CA LEU A 126 2.43 7.74 10.92
C LEU A 126 2.58 7.47 12.43
N MET A 127 2.71 8.52 13.24
CA MET A 127 2.74 8.37 14.70
C MET A 127 1.50 7.62 15.20
N ARG A 128 0.30 7.99 14.73
CA ARG A 128 -0.95 7.32 15.10
C ARG A 128 -0.99 5.87 14.65
N ILE A 129 -0.49 5.57 13.44
CA ILE A 129 -0.41 4.21 12.91
C ILE A 129 0.57 3.36 13.75
N ILE A 130 1.77 3.88 14.04
CA ILE A 130 2.83 3.14 14.75
C ILE A 130 2.48 2.88 16.23
N GLN A 131 1.67 3.73 16.85
CA GLN A 131 1.19 3.52 18.23
C GLN A 131 0.31 2.27 18.39
N GLU A 132 -0.28 1.81 17.29
CA GLU A 132 -1.05 0.58 17.26
C GLU A 132 -0.13 -0.63 17.03
N ARG A 133 -0.60 -1.81 17.47
CA ARG A 133 0.11 -3.06 17.22
C ARG A 133 -0.69 -3.92 16.25
N TYR A 134 -0.19 -4.04 15.03
CA TYR A 134 -0.81 -4.86 13.99
C TYR A 134 -0.16 -6.24 13.96
N THR A 135 -0.73 -7.17 14.69
CA THR A 135 -0.17 -8.54 14.83
C THR A 135 -0.52 -9.46 13.65
N ARG A 136 -1.52 -9.08 12.87
CA ARG A 136 -2.02 -9.85 11.72
C ARG A 136 -1.58 -9.30 10.37
N SER A 137 -1.19 -8.04 10.31
CA SER A 137 -0.89 -7.34 9.07
C SER A 137 0.36 -7.90 8.42
N GLU A 138 0.28 -8.16 7.12
CA GLU A 138 1.35 -8.73 6.32
C GLU A 138 1.77 -7.81 5.19
N PHE A 139 0.78 -7.28 4.45
CA PHE A 139 1.05 -6.55 3.23
C PHE A 139 0.23 -5.25 3.15
N ALA A 140 0.87 -4.17 2.70
CA ALA A 140 0.21 -2.91 2.40
C ALA A 140 0.57 -2.43 0.98
N PHE A 141 -0.43 -2.06 0.20
CA PHE A 141 -0.24 -1.31 -1.04
C PHE A 141 -0.68 0.14 -0.83
N LEU A 142 0.25 1.07 -0.97
CA LEU A 142 0.01 2.49 -0.78
C LEU A 142 -0.14 3.16 -2.15
N SER A 143 -1.37 3.26 -2.63
CA SER A 143 -1.75 4.05 -3.81
C SER A 143 -2.03 5.50 -3.38
N ALA A 144 -1.17 6.04 -2.53
CA ALA A 144 -1.26 7.38 -2.01
C ALA A 144 -0.31 8.28 -2.80
N CYS A 145 -0.89 9.09 -3.69
CA CYS A 145 -0.10 10.05 -4.43
C CYS A 145 0.49 11.10 -3.50
N HIS A 146 1.79 11.32 -3.60
CA HIS A 146 2.45 12.47 -3.00
C HIS A 146 1.82 13.78 -3.49
N THR A 147 1.01 14.39 -2.67
CA THR A 147 0.60 15.79 -2.86
C THR A 147 1.52 16.74 -2.11
N ALA A 148 2.79 16.38 -1.97
CA ALA A 148 3.79 17.35 -1.55
C ALA A 148 3.89 18.44 -2.63
N VAL A 149 3.22 19.54 -2.37
CA VAL A 149 3.43 20.78 -3.09
C VAL A 149 4.85 21.22 -2.76
N GLY A 150 5.76 20.98 -3.71
CA GLY A 150 7.01 21.72 -3.81
C GLY A 150 8.16 21.23 -2.94
N ASP A 151 8.80 20.17 -3.28
CA ASP A 151 10.24 20.21 -3.44
C ASP A 151 10.74 18.96 -4.20
N ALA A 152 11.31 19.18 -5.38
CA ALA A 152 11.99 18.14 -6.16
C ALA A 152 13.35 17.75 -5.53
N SER A 153 13.64 18.24 -4.32
CA SER A 153 14.95 18.12 -3.68
C SER A 153 15.09 16.95 -2.70
N THR A 154 14.02 16.19 -2.43
CA THR A 154 14.07 15.09 -1.44
C THR A 154 13.50 13.77 -1.97
N PRO A 155 14.22 13.05 -2.88
CA PRO A 155 13.76 11.79 -3.46
C PRO A 155 13.68 10.61 -2.47
N ASP A 156 14.31 10.72 -1.31
CA ASP A 156 14.36 9.65 -0.30
C ASP A 156 13.11 9.59 0.62
N GLU A 157 12.16 10.50 0.45
CA GLU A 157 11.04 10.70 1.39
C GLU A 157 9.99 9.58 1.36
N VAL A 158 9.78 8.93 0.23
CA VAL A 158 8.80 7.83 0.10
C VAL A 158 9.15 6.64 1.00
N LEU A 159 10.42 6.45 1.25
CA LEU A 159 10.88 5.44 2.19
C LEU A 159 10.30 5.67 3.60
N HIS A 160 9.90 6.89 3.95
CA HIS A 160 9.36 7.20 5.27
C HIS A 160 7.94 6.68 5.49
N LEU A 161 7.00 6.90 4.56
CA LEU A 161 5.63 6.37 4.71
C LEU A 161 5.61 4.83 4.68
N ALA A 162 6.25 4.24 3.69
CA ALA A 162 6.32 2.78 3.58
C ALA A 162 7.15 2.14 4.70
N ALA A 163 8.25 2.78 5.12
CA ALA A 163 9.01 2.36 6.30
C ALA A 163 8.19 2.47 7.58
N GLY A 164 7.36 3.51 7.71
CA GLY A 164 6.45 3.69 8.82
C GLY A 164 5.42 2.54 8.91
N MET A 165 4.85 2.14 7.78
CA MET A 165 3.95 0.97 7.71
C MET A 165 4.67 -0.31 8.10
N GLN A 166 5.92 -0.50 7.62
CA GLN A 166 6.74 -1.64 8.01
C GLN A 166 7.05 -1.64 9.51
N PHE A 167 7.31 -0.45 10.08
CA PHE A 167 7.53 -0.27 11.52
C PHE A 167 6.27 -0.60 12.33
N ALA A 168 5.09 -0.25 11.82
CA ALA A 168 3.80 -0.54 12.43
C ALA A 168 3.46 -2.04 12.44
N GLY A 169 4.05 -2.84 11.54
CA GLY A 169 3.83 -4.29 11.56
C GLY A 169 3.67 -4.97 10.20
N PHE A 170 3.58 -4.23 9.12
CA PHE A 170 3.50 -4.81 7.79
C PHE A 170 4.86 -5.39 7.36
N ASN A 171 4.86 -6.58 6.77
CA ASN A 171 6.08 -7.27 6.38
C ASN A 171 6.55 -6.86 4.97
N GLY A 172 5.60 -6.59 4.08
CA GLY A 172 5.83 -6.05 2.75
C GLY A 172 4.97 -4.82 2.49
N VAL A 173 5.52 -3.82 1.84
CA VAL A 173 4.82 -2.57 1.49
C VAL A 173 5.17 -2.19 0.06
N ILE A 174 4.16 -1.87 -0.75
CA ILE A 174 4.38 -1.18 -2.03
C ILE A 174 3.98 0.28 -1.86
N GLY A 175 4.80 1.17 -2.38
CA GLY A 175 4.53 2.60 -2.43
C GLY A 175 5.01 3.23 -3.72
N THR A 176 4.73 4.52 -3.90
CA THR A 176 5.15 5.28 -5.06
C THR A 176 6.19 6.33 -4.69
N LEU A 177 7.31 6.41 -5.42
CA LEU A 177 8.41 7.35 -5.17
C LEU A 177 8.02 8.82 -5.43
N TRP A 178 7.12 9.06 -6.37
CA TRP A 178 6.58 10.37 -6.69
C TRP A 178 5.17 10.24 -7.25
N ARG A 179 4.54 11.37 -7.54
CA ARG A 179 3.19 11.41 -8.06
C ARG A 179 3.06 10.64 -9.38
N VAL A 180 2.10 9.75 -9.44
CA VAL A 180 1.71 9.00 -10.63
C VAL A 180 0.40 9.59 -11.18
N ASP A 181 0.26 9.55 -12.48
CA ASP A 181 -1.00 9.80 -13.16
C ASP A 181 -2.02 8.71 -12.79
N ASP A 182 -3.23 9.12 -12.40
CA ASP A 182 -4.25 8.19 -11.89
C ASP A 182 -4.54 7.02 -12.85
N ALA A 183 -4.62 7.30 -14.17
CA ALA A 183 -4.88 6.27 -15.16
C ALA A 183 -3.76 5.21 -15.22
N ILE A 184 -2.52 5.64 -14.99
CA ILE A 184 -1.34 4.78 -15.00
C ILE A 184 -1.25 3.99 -13.69
N ALA A 185 -1.55 4.63 -12.56
CA ALA A 185 -1.61 3.96 -11.27
C ALA A 185 -2.59 2.79 -11.33
N HIS A 186 -3.80 3.02 -11.84
CA HIS A 186 -4.82 1.99 -12.00
C HIS A 186 -4.37 0.79 -12.82
N GLU A 187 -3.65 1.03 -13.91
CA GLU A 187 -3.18 -0.05 -14.78
C GLU A 187 -2.15 -0.92 -14.06
N VAL A 188 -1.17 -0.32 -13.41
CA VAL A 188 -0.15 -1.06 -12.66
C VAL A 188 -0.75 -1.78 -11.46
N VAL A 189 -1.65 -1.13 -10.69
CA VAL A 189 -2.36 -1.72 -9.55
C VAL A 189 -3.18 -2.94 -9.96
N THR A 190 -3.98 -2.80 -11.03
CA THR A 190 -4.83 -3.89 -11.53
C THR A 190 -3.98 -5.08 -11.99
N ARG A 191 -2.88 -4.84 -12.73
CA ARG A 191 -1.96 -5.89 -13.17
C ARG A 191 -1.26 -6.56 -11.99
N PHE A 192 -0.84 -5.76 -11.01
CA PHE A 192 -0.22 -6.27 -9.79
C PHE A 192 -1.12 -7.27 -9.05
N TYR A 193 -2.36 -6.89 -8.73
CA TYR A 193 -3.27 -7.79 -8.02
C TYR A 193 -3.69 -8.99 -8.88
N ARG A 194 -3.87 -8.80 -10.18
CA ARG A 194 -4.11 -9.92 -11.10
C ARG A 194 -2.97 -10.93 -11.07
N GLU A 195 -1.71 -10.46 -10.99
CA GLU A 195 -0.55 -11.34 -10.90
C GLU A 195 -0.46 -12.02 -9.54
N MET A 196 -0.73 -11.30 -8.45
CA MET A 196 -0.80 -11.87 -7.10
C MET A 196 -1.81 -13.01 -7.01
N PHE A 197 -2.99 -12.86 -7.63
CA PHE A 197 -4.09 -13.82 -7.53
C PHE A 197 -4.03 -14.97 -8.54
N LYS A 198 -3.09 -14.97 -9.48
CA LYS A 198 -2.84 -16.12 -10.38
C LYS A 198 -2.23 -17.33 -9.66
N ARG A 199 -1.63 -17.12 -8.50
CA ARG A 199 -0.89 -18.17 -7.81
C ARG A 199 -1.82 -19.08 -7.02
N PRO A 200 -1.55 -20.40 -6.98
CA PRO A 200 -2.38 -21.34 -6.22
C PRO A 200 -2.31 -21.13 -4.71
N VAL A 201 -1.21 -20.54 -4.22
CA VAL A 201 -1.03 -20.09 -2.84
C VAL A 201 -0.72 -18.61 -2.89
N ILE A 202 -1.60 -17.81 -2.29
CA ILE A 202 -1.43 -16.37 -2.24
C ILE A 202 -0.58 -16.03 -1.02
N ASP A 203 0.57 -15.43 -1.27
CA ASP A 203 1.54 -15.06 -0.26
C ASP A 203 2.12 -13.69 -0.60
N PHE A 204 2.19 -12.79 0.38
CA PHE A 204 2.73 -11.45 0.20
C PHE A 204 4.23 -11.46 -0.18
N GLU A 205 4.97 -12.52 0.12
CA GLU A 205 6.38 -12.65 -0.29
C GLU A 205 6.58 -12.62 -1.81
N TYR A 206 5.51 -12.83 -2.58
CA TYR A 206 5.52 -12.67 -4.04
C TYR A 206 5.26 -11.24 -4.52
N ALA A 207 5.04 -10.29 -3.61
CA ALA A 207 4.66 -8.93 -3.99
C ALA A 207 5.72 -8.21 -4.83
N ALA A 208 7.01 -8.39 -4.53
CA ALA A 208 8.08 -7.81 -5.32
C ALA A 208 8.12 -8.37 -6.75
N GLU A 209 7.91 -9.68 -6.91
CA GLU A 209 7.87 -10.34 -8.22
C GLU A 209 6.63 -9.92 -9.02
N ALA A 210 5.46 -9.91 -8.37
CA ALA A 210 4.21 -9.47 -9.00
C ALA A 210 4.27 -8.01 -9.44
N LEU A 211 4.90 -7.14 -8.65
CA LEU A 211 5.13 -5.75 -9.02
C LEU A 211 6.05 -5.65 -10.25
N ASN A 212 7.14 -6.41 -10.28
CA ASN A 212 8.05 -6.43 -11.42
C ASN A 212 7.32 -6.83 -12.70
N VAL A 213 6.51 -7.90 -12.65
CA VAL A 213 5.70 -8.35 -13.80
C VAL A 213 4.72 -7.26 -14.22
N ALA A 214 3.98 -6.65 -13.29
CA ALA A 214 3.03 -5.59 -13.59
C ALA A 214 3.69 -4.39 -14.27
N VAL A 215 4.84 -3.94 -13.77
CA VAL A 215 5.63 -2.83 -14.32
C VAL A 215 6.15 -3.17 -15.74
N VAL A 216 6.65 -4.39 -15.94
CA VAL A 216 7.15 -4.84 -17.25
C VAL A 216 6.01 -4.98 -18.27
N GLU A 217 4.89 -5.59 -17.90
CA GLU A 217 3.72 -5.73 -18.78
C GLU A 217 3.10 -4.38 -19.17
N SER A 218 3.17 -3.40 -18.27
CA SER A 218 2.71 -2.03 -18.54
C SER A 218 3.60 -1.26 -19.52
N ALA A 219 4.78 -1.78 -19.88
CA ALA A 219 5.75 -1.09 -20.72
C ALA A 219 5.27 -0.68 -22.13
N LYS A 220 4.25 -1.34 -22.63
CA LYS A 220 3.65 -1.02 -23.96
C LYS A 220 2.76 0.21 -23.92
N GLU A 221 2.19 0.52 -22.76
CA GLU A 221 1.15 1.53 -22.59
C GLU A 221 1.61 2.68 -21.70
N VAL A 222 2.59 2.42 -20.83
CA VAL A 222 3.08 3.34 -19.81
C VAL A 222 4.56 3.69 -20.03
N PRO A 223 4.92 4.97 -20.17
CA PRO A 223 6.30 5.41 -20.25
C PRO A 223 7.13 4.98 -19.04
N LEU A 224 8.45 4.79 -19.24
CA LEU A 224 9.35 4.26 -18.22
C LEU A 224 9.30 5.08 -16.92
N GLU A 225 9.41 6.40 -17.03
CA GLU A 225 9.45 7.35 -15.91
C GLU A 225 8.17 7.35 -15.07
N LYS A 226 7.07 6.82 -15.62
CA LYS A 226 5.77 6.74 -14.93
C LYS A 226 5.48 5.38 -14.29
N ARG A 227 6.23 4.33 -14.66
CA ARG A 227 6.05 2.98 -14.11
C ARG A 227 7.15 2.56 -13.14
N ILE A 228 8.35 3.14 -13.21
CA ILE A 228 9.44 2.89 -12.25
C ILE A 228 9.22 3.55 -10.90
N VAL A 229 8.15 4.29 -10.75
CA VAL A 229 7.81 4.98 -9.49
C VAL A 229 7.36 4.01 -8.40
N PHE A 230 6.87 2.84 -8.77
CA PHE A 230 6.43 1.83 -7.81
C PHE A 230 7.62 1.07 -7.25
N VAL A 231 7.70 0.99 -5.95
CA VAL A 231 8.76 0.29 -5.23
C VAL A 231 8.18 -0.67 -4.20
N HIS A 232 8.82 -1.82 -4.07
CA HIS A 232 8.55 -2.76 -2.99
C HIS A 232 9.56 -2.58 -1.87
N ILE A 233 9.07 -2.56 -0.62
CA ILE A 233 9.87 -2.41 0.60
C ILE A 233 9.50 -3.56 1.53
N GLY A 234 10.46 -4.38 1.92
CA GLY A 234 10.25 -5.49 2.82
C GLY A 234 10.81 -6.83 2.34
N ILE A 235 10.07 -7.89 2.61
CA ILE A 235 10.43 -9.27 2.26
C ILE A 235 9.48 -9.84 1.23
#